data_81935291ec2ad6bf6ae73c91a7cb2b54
#
_entry.id   81935291ec2ad6bf6ae73c91a7cb2b54
#
_cell.length_a   1.000
_cell.length_b   1.000
_cell.length_c   1.000
_cell.angle_alpha   90.00
_cell.angle_beta   90.00
_cell.angle_gamma   90.00
#
_symmetry.space_group_name_H-M   'P 1'
#
loop_
_entity.id
_entity.type
_entity.pdbx_description
1 polymer ?
#
loop_
_entity_poly.entity_id
_entity_poly.type
_entity_poly.pdbx_seq_one_letter_code
_entity_poly.pdbx_strand_id
1 'polypeptide(L)'
;VGVMIILGKAQEEPLTEGLYFKPPFIARVHRYDVKVQKYQIKASGQSKDLQELTATFAVNFRVDPVEVVKIRREQGTLDNLVGRVITPQTQEAFKIAAARLTAEQAITQRPKLKKDFDEALVGRLTAYGIVVLDTSVVDLRFSEEFANAVERKQIAEQDAQKAVYEAAKAEQEALALVNRAK
;
A
#
# COMPACT_ATOMS: atom_id res chain seq x y z
N VAL A 1 22.34 11.46 9.59
CA VAL A 1 22.10 12.24 10.81
C VAL A 1 22.39 11.37 12.03
N GLY A 2 22.92 11.96 13.09
CA GLY A 2 23.26 11.25 14.32
C GLY A 2 22.45 11.77 15.50
N VAL A 3 22.22 10.91 16.49
CA VAL A 3 21.69 11.30 17.81
C VAL A 3 22.74 11.00 18.86
N MET A 4 23.19 12.01 19.57
CA MET A 4 24.12 11.85 20.67
C MET A 4 23.34 11.52 21.95
N ILE A 5 23.76 10.47 22.61
CA ILE A 5 23.22 10.04 23.91
C ILE A 5 24.34 10.21 24.95
N ILE A 6 24.11 11.04 25.96
CA ILE A 6 25.02 11.27 27.05
C ILE A 6 24.39 10.74 28.34
N LEU A 7 25.05 9.82 29.02
CA LEU A 7 24.54 9.17 30.26
C LEU A 7 23.09 8.64 30.11
N GLY A 8 22.76 8.08 28.94
CA GLY A 8 21.43 7.55 28.67
C GLY A 8 20.40 8.57 28.19
N LYS A 9 20.72 9.86 28.15
CA LYS A 9 19.81 10.93 27.71
C LYS A 9 20.14 11.37 26.29
N ALA A 10 19.18 11.31 25.38
CA ALA A 10 19.33 11.81 24.03
C ALA A 10 19.40 13.35 24.05
N GLN A 11 20.38 13.92 23.36
CA GLN A 11 20.48 15.39 23.16
C GLN A 11 19.29 15.84 22.30
N GLU A 12 18.86 17.08 22.50
CA GLU A 12 17.67 17.63 21.81
C GLU A 12 17.94 17.95 20.34
N GLU A 13 19.18 18.27 20.01
CA GLU A 13 19.56 18.60 18.64
C GLU A 13 20.16 17.41 17.92
N PRO A 14 19.71 17.12 16.68
CA PRO A 14 20.30 16.09 15.85
C PRO A 14 21.68 16.53 15.35
N LEU A 15 22.65 15.61 15.34
CA LEU A 15 23.94 15.85 14.73
C LEU A 15 23.82 15.76 13.20
N THR A 16 24.01 16.91 12.54
CA THR A 16 24.07 16.99 11.09
C THR A 16 25.51 16.75 10.58
N GLU A 17 25.87 17.33 9.45
CA GLU A 17 27.24 17.28 8.95
C GLU A 17 28.12 18.28 9.73
N GLY A 18 29.29 17.85 10.14
CA GLY A 18 30.22 18.69 10.88
C GLY A 18 31.08 17.96 11.89
N LEU A 19 31.92 18.73 12.61
CA LEU A 19 32.77 18.24 13.68
C LEU A 19 32.06 18.44 15.02
N TYR A 20 31.90 17.36 15.76
CA TYR A 20 31.26 17.37 17.08
C TYR A 20 32.20 16.79 18.14
N PHE A 21 32.29 17.45 19.26
CA PHE A 21 32.99 16.93 20.42
C PHE A 21 32.14 15.85 21.12
N LYS A 22 32.69 14.67 21.22
CA LYS A 22 32.06 13.53 21.90
C LYS A 22 32.86 13.23 23.17
N PRO A 23 32.29 13.45 24.36
CA PRO A 23 32.94 13.04 25.61
C PRO A 23 33.22 11.54 25.62
N PRO A 24 34.46 11.10 25.84
CA PRO A 24 34.79 9.70 25.91
C PRO A 24 34.07 9.04 27.09
N PHE A 25 33.75 7.74 26.95
CA PHE A 25 33.13 6.84 27.93
C PHE A 25 31.66 7.13 28.29
N ILE A 26 31.18 8.37 28.25
CA ILE A 26 29.83 8.76 28.69
C ILE A 26 28.88 9.07 27.53
N ALA A 27 29.39 9.29 26.31
CA ALA A 27 28.58 9.62 25.14
C ALA A 27 28.59 8.52 24.10
N ARG A 28 27.43 8.22 23.53
CA ARG A 28 27.26 7.33 22.39
C ARG A 28 26.54 8.07 21.29
N VAL A 29 26.95 7.86 20.02
CA VAL A 29 26.28 8.43 18.85
C VAL A 29 25.60 7.29 18.08
N HIS A 30 24.28 7.40 17.92
CA HIS A 30 23.52 6.51 17.06
C HIS A 30 23.25 7.20 15.74
N ARG A 31 23.64 6.56 14.64
CA ARG A 31 23.42 7.07 13.30
C ARG A 31 22.07 6.61 12.77
N TYR A 32 21.37 7.51 12.13
CA TYR A 32 20.14 7.25 11.38
C TYR A 32 20.36 7.55 9.92
N ASP A 33 19.99 6.60 9.09
CA ASP A 33 19.96 6.83 7.65
C ASP A 33 18.67 7.59 7.31
N VAL A 34 18.83 8.83 6.88
CA VAL A 34 17.73 9.72 6.44
C VAL A 34 17.52 9.68 4.93
N LYS A 35 18.27 8.82 4.23
CA LYS A 35 18.06 8.58 2.81
C LYS A 35 16.73 7.88 2.58
N VAL A 36 16.29 7.89 1.33
CA VAL A 36 15.10 7.16 0.91
C VAL A 36 15.32 5.66 1.12
N GLN A 37 14.39 5.05 1.81
CA GLN A 37 14.36 3.63 2.08
C GLN A 37 13.11 3.02 1.49
N LYS A 38 13.21 1.77 1.04
CA LYS A 38 12.12 0.99 0.48
C LYS A 38 11.89 -0.25 1.34
N TYR A 39 10.66 -0.40 1.80
CA TYR A 39 10.23 -1.62 2.49
C TYR A 39 9.02 -2.21 1.78
N GLN A 40 8.98 -3.54 1.74
CA GLN A 40 7.81 -4.28 1.27
C GLN A 40 7.03 -4.79 2.47
N ILE A 41 5.76 -4.44 2.51
CA ILE A 41 4.87 -4.74 3.62
C ILE A 41 3.64 -5.45 3.07
N LYS A 42 3.36 -6.63 3.63
CA LYS A 42 2.14 -7.37 3.33
C LYS A 42 1.03 -6.90 4.25
N ALA A 43 -0.11 -6.54 3.68
CA ALA A 43 -1.28 -6.11 4.40
C ALA A 43 -2.51 -6.93 3.97
N SER A 44 -3.39 -7.22 4.91
CA SER A 44 -4.67 -7.86 4.65
C SER A 44 -5.83 -7.01 5.18
N GLY A 45 -6.96 -7.08 4.52
CA GLY A 45 -8.16 -6.35 4.89
C GLY A 45 -9.39 -6.96 4.23
N GLN A 46 -10.55 -6.40 4.53
CA GLN A 46 -11.82 -6.79 3.92
C GLN A 46 -12.35 -5.67 3.06
N SER A 47 -12.86 -6.02 1.89
CA SER A 47 -13.58 -5.10 1.02
C SER A 47 -14.97 -4.74 1.58
N LYS A 48 -15.64 -3.77 0.95
CA LYS A 48 -16.99 -3.35 1.31
C LYS A 48 -18.01 -4.50 1.27
N ASP A 49 -17.80 -5.48 0.39
CA ASP A 49 -18.61 -6.70 0.23
C ASP A 49 -18.04 -7.89 1.03
N LEU A 50 -17.24 -7.60 2.07
CA LEU A 50 -16.70 -8.57 3.03
C LEU A 50 -15.79 -9.64 2.43
N GLN A 51 -15.23 -9.39 1.24
CA GLN A 51 -14.24 -10.29 0.66
C GLN A 51 -12.86 -10.02 1.24
N GLU A 52 -12.11 -11.09 1.52
CA GLU A 52 -10.75 -10.96 2.01
C GLU A 52 -9.79 -10.57 0.87
N LEU A 53 -9.05 -9.50 1.12
CA LEU A 53 -8.03 -8.95 0.23
C LEU A 53 -6.68 -9.02 0.92
N THR A 54 -5.67 -9.48 0.20
CA THR A 54 -4.28 -9.40 0.62
C THR A 54 -3.48 -8.64 -0.42
N ALA A 55 -2.74 -7.62 0.02
CA ALA A 55 -1.89 -6.84 -0.86
C ALA A 55 -0.48 -6.73 -0.31
N THR A 56 0.50 -6.64 -1.22
CA THR A 56 1.88 -6.30 -0.89
C THR A 56 2.16 -4.91 -1.41
N PHE A 57 2.55 -4.02 -0.49
CA PHE A 57 2.91 -2.65 -0.80
C PHE A 57 4.42 -2.46 -0.70
N ALA A 58 4.99 -1.75 -1.66
CA ALA A 58 6.31 -1.16 -1.53
C ALA A 58 6.14 0.28 -1.10
N VAL A 59 6.64 0.62 0.09
CA VAL A 59 6.57 1.96 0.67
C VAL A 59 7.97 2.57 0.61
N ASN A 60 8.11 3.66 -0.13
CA ASN A 60 9.32 4.47 -0.19
C ASN A 60 9.15 5.65 0.76
N PHE A 61 9.98 5.71 1.77
CA PHE A 61 9.93 6.76 2.77
C PHE A 61 11.31 7.22 3.20
N ARG A 62 11.37 8.34 3.86
CA ARG A 62 12.55 8.82 4.59
C ARG A 62 12.14 9.32 5.95
N VAL A 63 13.08 9.29 6.86
CA VAL A 63 12.91 9.90 8.18
C VAL A 63 13.21 11.40 8.07
N ASP A 64 12.37 12.24 8.68
CA ASP A 64 12.65 13.68 8.76
C ASP A 64 13.89 13.88 9.67
N PRO A 65 14.95 14.51 9.16
CA PRO A 65 16.16 14.77 9.94
C PRO A 65 15.91 15.52 11.26
N VAL A 66 14.89 16.38 11.31
CA VAL A 66 14.51 17.16 12.50
C VAL A 66 13.87 16.25 13.57
N GLU A 67 13.08 15.26 13.14
CA GLU A 67 12.35 14.36 14.04
C GLU A 67 13.19 13.15 14.53
N VAL A 68 14.43 12.99 14.05
CA VAL A 68 15.27 11.81 14.37
C VAL A 68 15.47 11.64 15.88
N VAL A 69 15.61 12.74 16.64
CA VAL A 69 15.80 12.69 18.10
C VAL A 69 14.55 12.15 18.79
N LYS A 70 13.38 12.62 18.37
CA LYS A 70 12.09 12.14 18.88
C LYS A 70 11.88 10.67 18.54
N ILE A 71 12.13 10.27 17.29
CA ILE A 71 12.07 8.88 16.85
C ILE A 71 13.00 8.00 17.68
N ARG A 72 14.24 8.47 17.95
CA ARG A 72 15.17 7.73 18.82
C ARG A 72 14.64 7.53 20.20
N ARG A 73 14.04 8.54 20.78
CA ARG A 73 13.52 8.53 22.15
C ARG A 73 12.30 7.61 22.29
N GLU A 74 11.39 7.65 21.32
CA GLU A 74 10.11 6.96 21.37
C GLU A 74 10.17 5.55 20.76
N GLN A 75 10.85 5.37 19.64
CA GLN A 75 10.82 4.14 18.85
C GLN A 75 12.13 3.35 18.88
N GLY A 76 13.25 4.01 19.21
CA GLY A 76 14.54 3.35 19.30
C GLY A 76 15.31 3.31 18.00
N THR A 77 15.43 2.14 17.37
CA THR A 77 16.15 1.96 16.09
C THR A 77 15.20 2.10 14.89
N LEU A 78 15.79 2.21 13.69
CA LEU A 78 15.00 2.25 12.46
C LEU A 78 14.21 0.95 12.24
N ASP A 79 14.79 -0.20 12.55
CA ASP A 79 14.09 -1.50 12.44
C ASP A 79 12.88 -1.56 13.40
N ASN A 80 13.03 -1.01 14.61
CA ASN A 80 11.91 -0.87 15.53
C ASN A 80 10.83 0.07 14.99
N LEU A 81 11.22 1.17 14.33
CA LEU A 81 10.30 2.10 13.69
C LEU A 81 9.50 1.40 12.58
N VAL A 82 10.19 0.61 11.74
CA VAL A 82 9.53 -0.18 10.68
C VAL A 82 8.56 -1.19 11.29
N GLY A 83 9.01 -1.98 12.26
CA GLY A 83 8.19 -3.06 12.84
C GLY A 83 7.03 -2.57 13.70
N ARG A 84 7.23 -1.49 14.47
CA ARG A 84 6.24 -1.01 15.46
C ARG A 84 5.33 0.10 14.93
N VAL A 85 5.77 0.84 13.91
CA VAL A 85 5.02 1.98 13.38
C VAL A 85 4.65 1.75 11.92
N ILE A 86 5.62 1.64 11.02
CA ILE A 86 5.35 1.64 9.58
C ILE A 86 4.50 0.45 9.19
N THR A 87 4.84 -0.76 9.62
CA THR A 87 4.10 -1.97 9.27
C THR A 87 2.65 -1.94 9.78
N PRO A 88 2.36 -1.67 11.07
CA PRO A 88 0.98 -1.59 11.54
C PRO A 88 0.17 -0.46 10.90
N GLN A 89 0.78 0.72 10.68
CA GLN A 89 0.09 1.83 10.06
C GLN A 89 -0.22 1.56 8.58
N THR A 90 0.67 0.85 7.87
CA THR A 90 0.42 0.38 6.50
C THR A 90 -0.75 -0.61 6.45
N GLN A 91 -0.79 -1.58 7.37
CA GLN A 91 -1.90 -2.53 7.47
C GLN A 91 -3.23 -1.82 7.73
N GLU A 92 -3.23 -0.86 8.64
CA GLU A 92 -4.44 -0.11 8.98
C GLU A 92 -4.90 0.81 7.85
N ALA A 93 -3.97 1.48 7.16
CA ALA A 93 -4.28 2.28 5.97
C ALA A 93 -4.90 1.42 4.87
N PHE A 94 -4.39 0.19 4.68
CA PHE A 94 -4.96 -0.73 3.70
C PHE A 94 -6.37 -1.18 4.07
N LYS A 95 -6.63 -1.53 5.33
CA LYS A 95 -7.98 -1.89 5.79
C LYS A 95 -9.00 -0.77 5.51
N ILE A 96 -8.61 0.49 5.75
CA ILE A 96 -9.46 1.64 5.48
C ILE A 96 -9.73 1.79 3.98
N ALA A 97 -8.70 1.68 3.15
CA ALA A 97 -8.83 1.80 1.71
C ALA A 97 -9.66 0.65 1.10
N ALA A 98 -9.41 -0.59 1.55
CA ALA A 98 -10.13 -1.78 1.10
C ALA A 98 -11.62 -1.71 1.44
N ALA A 99 -11.97 -1.27 2.66
CA ALA A 99 -13.36 -1.16 3.11
C ALA A 99 -14.20 -0.14 2.32
N ARG A 100 -13.58 0.75 1.55
CA ARG A 100 -14.27 1.74 0.70
C ARG A 100 -14.69 1.18 -0.66
N LEU A 101 -14.12 0.08 -1.10
CA LEU A 101 -14.29 -0.51 -2.42
C LEU A 101 -14.85 -1.92 -2.31
N THR A 102 -15.65 -2.34 -3.30
CA THR A 102 -15.95 -3.77 -3.49
C THR A 102 -14.71 -4.49 -4.02
N ALA A 103 -14.68 -5.81 -3.90
CA ALA A 103 -13.58 -6.61 -4.42
C ALA A 103 -13.42 -6.42 -5.95
N GLU A 104 -14.52 -6.35 -6.70
CA GLU A 104 -14.51 -6.06 -8.13
C GLU A 104 -13.95 -4.66 -8.43
N GLN A 105 -14.35 -3.65 -7.65
CA GLN A 105 -13.80 -2.29 -7.78
C GLN A 105 -12.31 -2.22 -7.43
N ALA A 106 -11.84 -2.99 -6.47
CA ALA A 106 -10.42 -3.06 -6.12
C ALA A 106 -9.56 -3.60 -7.28
N ILE A 107 -10.13 -4.48 -8.13
CA ILE A 107 -9.48 -4.99 -9.34
C ILE A 107 -9.51 -3.94 -10.46
N THR A 108 -10.68 -3.39 -10.74
CA THR A 108 -10.93 -2.53 -11.90
C THR A 108 -10.48 -1.09 -11.68
N GLN A 109 -10.51 -0.61 -10.44
CA GLN A 109 -10.18 0.77 -10.05
C GLN A 109 -8.93 0.83 -9.16
N ARG A 110 -7.86 0.12 -9.53
CA ARG A 110 -6.57 0.13 -8.80
C ARG A 110 -6.02 1.53 -8.48
N PRO A 111 -6.12 2.53 -9.39
CA PRO A 111 -5.69 3.89 -9.07
C PRO A 111 -6.45 4.53 -7.91
N LYS A 112 -7.74 4.23 -7.78
CA LYS A 112 -8.55 4.72 -6.66
C LYS A 112 -8.16 4.05 -5.35
N LEU A 113 -7.97 2.72 -5.36
CA LEU A 113 -7.47 1.99 -4.19
C LEU A 113 -6.12 2.55 -3.72
N LYS A 114 -5.18 2.78 -4.67
CA LYS A 114 -3.88 3.40 -4.36
C LYS A 114 -4.05 4.78 -3.75
N LYS A 115 -4.88 5.63 -4.33
CA LYS A 115 -5.12 6.99 -3.83
C LYS A 115 -5.68 6.98 -2.40
N ASP A 116 -6.72 6.18 -2.13
CA ASP A 116 -7.34 6.06 -0.81
C ASP A 116 -6.32 5.52 0.23
N PHE A 117 -5.48 4.58 -0.19
CA PHE A 117 -4.40 4.04 0.63
C PHE A 117 -3.33 5.10 0.94
N ASP A 118 -2.85 5.84 -0.07
CA ASP A 118 -1.83 6.87 0.08
C ASP A 118 -2.30 7.99 1.03
N GLU A 119 -3.53 8.46 0.86
CA GLU A 119 -4.13 9.47 1.74
C GLU A 119 -4.18 9.00 3.20
N ALA A 120 -4.62 7.75 3.42
CA ALA A 120 -4.69 7.17 4.75
C ALA A 120 -3.30 6.96 5.38
N LEU A 121 -2.32 6.53 4.59
CA LEU A 121 -0.96 6.22 5.07
C LEU A 121 -0.17 7.50 5.38
N VAL A 122 -0.17 8.48 4.46
CA VAL A 122 0.57 9.73 4.64
C VAL A 122 0.13 10.46 5.91
N GLY A 123 -1.18 10.61 6.14
CA GLY A 123 -1.70 11.27 7.33
C GLY A 123 -1.26 10.59 8.64
N ARG A 124 -1.12 9.26 8.62
CA ARG A 124 -0.72 8.48 9.80
C ARG A 124 0.79 8.55 10.05
N LEU A 125 1.61 8.42 9.02
CA LEU A 125 3.07 8.35 9.15
C LEU A 125 3.70 9.71 9.42
N THR A 126 3.12 10.80 8.93
CA THR A 126 3.58 12.16 9.21
C THR A 126 3.61 12.48 10.70
N ALA A 127 2.65 11.96 11.48
CA ALA A 127 2.61 12.15 12.93
C ALA A 127 3.84 11.55 13.67
N TYR A 128 4.53 10.60 13.03
CA TYR A 128 5.74 9.95 13.56
C TYR A 128 7.03 10.50 12.96
N GLY A 129 7.00 11.61 12.25
CA GLY A 129 8.19 12.20 11.60
C GLY A 129 8.69 11.40 10.39
N ILE A 130 7.79 10.67 9.73
CA ILE A 130 8.09 9.87 8.53
C ILE A 130 7.48 10.56 7.32
N VAL A 131 8.32 10.84 6.32
CA VAL A 131 7.90 11.41 5.04
C VAL A 131 7.76 10.28 4.03
N VAL A 132 6.53 9.97 3.64
CA VAL A 132 6.23 9.04 2.55
C VAL A 132 6.45 9.76 1.23
N LEU A 133 7.27 9.19 0.36
CA LEU A 133 7.60 9.76 -0.95
C LEU A 133 6.74 9.17 -2.05
N ASP A 134 6.61 7.85 -2.04
CA ASP A 134 5.79 7.10 -2.99
C ASP A 134 5.43 5.73 -2.42
N THR A 135 4.32 5.20 -2.89
CA THR A 135 3.90 3.83 -2.62
C THR A 135 3.55 3.12 -3.91
N SER A 136 3.75 1.81 -3.94
CA SER A 136 3.30 1.00 -5.07
C SER A 136 2.66 -0.29 -4.58
N VAL A 137 1.57 -0.68 -5.24
CA VAL A 137 0.94 -1.98 -5.06
C VAL A 137 1.72 -2.99 -5.89
N VAL A 138 2.46 -3.87 -5.22
CA VAL A 138 3.28 -4.90 -5.87
C VAL A 138 2.43 -6.08 -6.28
N ASP A 139 1.53 -6.50 -5.38
CA ASP A 139 0.65 -7.63 -5.58
C ASP A 139 -0.69 -7.39 -4.89
N LEU A 140 -1.77 -7.89 -5.48
CA LEU A 140 -3.12 -7.84 -4.90
C LEU A 140 -3.79 -9.18 -5.16
N ARG A 141 -4.11 -9.89 -4.09
CA ARG A 141 -4.72 -11.22 -4.12
C ARG A 141 -6.07 -11.21 -3.43
N PHE A 142 -6.94 -12.05 -3.93
CA PHE A 142 -8.27 -12.33 -3.40
C PHE A 142 -8.30 -13.75 -2.86
N SER A 143 -9.35 -14.09 -2.11
CA SER A 143 -9.59 -15.47 -1.76
C SER A 143 -9.80 -16.33 -3.03
N GLU A 144 -9.37 -17.59 -3.00
CA GLU A 144 -9.54 -18.51 -4.13
C GLU A 144 -11.02 -18.70 -4.49
N GLU A 145 -11.89 -18.70 -3.49
CA GLU A 145 -13.33 -18.83 -3.69
C GLU A 145 -13.89 -17.63 -4.49
N PHE A 146 -13.46 -16.40 -4.16
CA PHE A 146 -13.87 -15.21 -4.89
C PHE A 146 -13.30 -15.18 -6.31
N ALA A 147 -12.02 -15.51 -6.48
CA ALA A 147 -11.39 -15.60 -7.80
C ALA A 147 -12.14 -16.57 -8.72
N ASN A 148 -12.46 -17.77 -8.23
CA ASN A 148 -13.23 -18.78 -8.96
C ASN A 148 -14.67 -18.32 -9.25
N ALA A 149 -15.30 -17.56 -8.34
CA ALA A 149 -16.65 -17.03 -8.57
C ALA A 149 -16.66 -15.95 -9.65
N VAL A 150 -15.67 -15.06 -9.66
CA VAL A 150 -15.50 -14.03 -10.69
C VAL A 150 -15.23 -14.67 -12.06
N GLU A 151 -14.35 -15.67 -12.11
CA GLU A 151 -14.07 -16.40 -13.35
C GLU A 151 -15.32 -17.06 -13.93
N ARG A 152 -16.10 -17.78 -13.10
CA ARG A 152 -17.38 -18.38 -13.54
C ARG A 152 -18.36 -17.34 -14.04
N LYS A 153 -18.46 -16.20 -13.35
CA LYS A 153 -19.33 -15.10 -13.78
C LYS A 153 -18.89 -14.55 -15.14
N GLN A 154 -17.60 -14.32 -15.34
CA GLN A 154 -17.07 -13.85 -16.62
C GLN A 154 -17.32 -14.83 -17.78
N ILE A 155 -17.12 -16.11 -17.53
CA ILE A 155 -17.43 -17.16 -18.53
C ILE A 155 -18.91 -17.14 -18.88
N ALA A 156 -19.81 -17.10 -17.87
CA ALA A 156 -21.25 -17.05 -18.13
C ALA A 156 -21.69 -15.79 -18.87
N GLU A 157 -21.10 -14.62 -18.56
CA GLU A 157 -21.36 -13.36 -19.28
C GLU A 157 -20.87 -13.42 -20.73
N GLN A 158 -19.69 -14.00 -20.97
CA GLN A 158 -19.18 -14.22 -22.33
C GLN A 158 -20.04 -15.18 -23.14
N ASP A 159 -20.48 -16.28 -22.53
CA ASP A 159 -21.35 -17.25 -23.18
C ASP A 159 -22.71 -16.63 -23.52
N ALA A 160 -23.27 -15.82 -22.62
CA ALA A 160 -24.52 -15.09 -22.88
C ALA A 160 -24.36 -14.08 -24.02
N GLN A 161 -23.27 -13.33 -24.06
CA GLN A 161 -22.97 -12.40 -25.15
C GLN A 161 -22.78 -13.12 -26.47
N LYS A 162 -22.10 -14.26 -26.47
CA LYS A 162 -21.91 -15.10 -27.65
C LYS A 162 -23.25 -15.61 -28.18
N ALA A 163 -24.12 -16.11 -27.31
CA ALA A 163 -25.45 -16.57 -27.69
C ALA A 163 -26.31 -15.45 -28.31
N VAL A 164 -26.26 -14.25 -27.76
CA VAL A 164 -26.94 -13.07 -28.34
C VAL A 164 -26.39 -12.72 -29.72
N TYR A 165 -25.07 -12.77 -29.88
CA TYR A 165 -24.43 -12.51 -31.17
C TYR A 165 -24.79 -13.58 -32.22
N GLU A 166 -24.78 -14.86 -31.81
CA GLU A 166 -25.16 -15.98 -32.70
C GLU A 166 -26.65 -15.90 -33.13
N ALA A 167 -27.53 -15.54 -32.19
CA ALA A 167 -28.95 -15.31 -32.48
C ALA A 167 -29.16 -14.16 -33.48
N ALA A 168 -28.48 -13.03 -33.27
CA ALA A 168 -28.56 -11.88 -34.16
C ALA A 168 -28.01 -12.23 -35.56
N LYS A 169 -26.93 -13.01 -35.62
CA LYS A 169 -26.37 -13.48 -36.89
C LYS A 169 -27.31 -14.41 -37.65
N ALA A 170 -27.93 -15.35 -36.93
CA ALA A 170 -28.90 -16.28 -37.52
C ALA A 170 -30.14 -15.53 -38.05
N GLU A 171 -30.61 -14.50 -37.34
CA GLU A 171 -31.70 -13.64 -37.81
C GLU A 171 -31.33 -12.87 -39.08
N GLN A 172 -30.12 -12.31 -39.15
CA GLN A 172 -29.65 -11.63 -40.36
C GLN A 172 -29.49 -12.58 -41.55
N GLU A 173 -28.98 -13.80 -41.32
CA GLU A 173 -28.87 -14.83 -42.36
C GLU A 173 -30.25 -15.26 -42.88
N ALA A 174 -31.24 -15.45 -41.98
CA ALA A 174 -32.62 -15.76 -42.37
C ALA A 174 -33.24 -14.65 -43.19
N LEU A 175 -33.07 -13.37 -42.80
CA LEU A 175 -33.53 -12.23 -43.54
C LEU A 175 -32.88 -12.12 -44.95
N ALA A 176 -31.59 -12.42 -45.02
CA ALA A 176 -30.85 -12.43 -46.30
C ALA A 176 -31.36 -13.53 -47.25
N LEU A 177 -31.71 -14.70 -46.72
CA LEU A 177 -32.30 -15.79 -47.51
C LEU A 177 -33.70 -15.44 -48.02
N VAL A 178 -34.56 -14.83 -47.18
CA VAL A 178 -35.88 -14.34 -47.59
C VAL A 178 -35.78 -13.29 -48.70
N ASN A 179 -34.83 -12.36 -48.61
CA ASN A 179 -34.61 -11.31 -49.61
C ASN A 179 -34.02 -11.84 -50.95
N ARG A 180 -33.36 -12.99 -50.92
CA ARG A 180 -32.87 -13.65 -52.16
C ARG A 180 -33.95 -14.49 -52.83
N ALA A 181 -35.00 -14.88 -52.13
CA ALA A 181 -36.10 -15.68 -52.63
C ALA A 181 -37.26 -14.85 -53.22
N LYS A 182 -37.20 -13.54 -53.10
CA LYS A 182 -38.03 -12.56 -53.78
C LYS A 182 -37.37 -12.04 -55.05
#